data_d449f43b1842082ae1a52621302629f1
#
_entry.id   d449f43b1842082ae1a52621302629f1
#
_cell.length_a   1.000
_cell.length_b   1.000
_cell.length_c   1.000
_cell.angle_alpha   90.00
_cell.angle_beta   90.00
_cell.angle_gamma   90.00
#
_symmetry.space_group_name_H-M   'P 1'
#
loop_
_entity.id
_entity.type
_entity.pdbx_description
1 polymer ?
#
loop_
_entity_poly.entity_id
_entity_poly.type
_entity_poly.pdbx_seq_one_letter_code
_entity_poly.pdbx_strand_id
1 'polypeptide(L)'
;MINLYRWLANSQQRFINFIRISIFIVMAWIGGLKAVQYEADGIVPLVANSPLMSFFYHHPEEYKAHKNKEGEVVPANIEWNKSNGTYVFSYFLGTVIVAIGILTLLGIWFPKIGIWGGLLTFGMSLVTLSFLITTPEVYVPDLGGAQHGFPYLSGGGRLVIKDIIMMAAGLIVASDAARRILAKNNRVTIQV
;
A
#
# COMPACT_ATOMS: atom_id res chain seq x y z
N MET A 1 15.04 14.99 32.21
CA MET A 1 15.36 14.73 30.77
C MET A 1 15.99 13.35 30.57
N ILE A 2 17.04 12.95 31.32
CA ILE A 2 17.74 11.67 31.12
C ILE A 2 16.85 10.42 31.28
N ASN A 3 15.86 10.47 32.17
CA ASN A 3 14.89 9.37 32.33
C ASN A 3 13.96 9.19 31.11
N LEU A 4 13.59 10.29 30.45
CA LEU A 4 12.82 10.25 29.19
C LEU A 4 13.64 9.57 28.08
N TYR A 5 14.91 9.95 27.93
CA TYR A 5 15.81 9.35 26.92
C TYR A 5 16.00 7.85 27.14
N ARG A 6 16.20 7.43 28.39
CA ARG A 6 16.31 6.01 28.76
C ARG A 6 15.00 5.25 28.45
N TRP A 7 13.86 5.83 28.77
CA TRP A 7 12.56 5.21 28.49
C TRP A 7 12.33 5.05 26.99
N LEU A 8 12.60 6.10 26.19
CA LEU A 8 12.49 6.03 24.73
C LEU A 8 13.41 4.96 24.13
N ALA A 9 14.67 4.94 24.53
CA ALA A 9 15.64 3.94 24.07
C ALA A 9 15.22 2.50 24.40
N ASN A 10 14.74 2.28 25.63
CA ASN A 10 14.27 0.95 26.07
C ASN A 10 12.92 0.53 25.47
N SER A 11 12.18 1.48 24.85
CA SER A 11 10.88 1.21 24.24
C SER A 11 10.94 0.93 22.73
N GLN A 12 12.15 0.88 22.14
CA GLN A 12 12.33 0.70 20.69
C GLN A 12 11.53 -0.51 20.15
N GLN A 13 11.58 -1.66 20.81
CA GLN A 13 10.84 -2.84 20.37
C GLN A 13 9.32 -2.64 20.42
N ARG A 14 8.82 -1.90 21.41
CA ARG A 14 7.39 -1.56 21.50
C ARG A 14 6.97 -0.65 20.33
N PHE A 15 7.82 0.31 19.96
CA PHE A 15 7.56 1.21 18.83
C PHE A 15 7.58 0.46 17.50
N ILE A 16 8.51 -0.49 17.30
CA ILE A 16 8.53 -1.34 16.11
C ILE A 16 7.28 -2.22 16.04
N ASN A 17 6.82 -2.78 17.16
CA ASN A 17 5.56 -3.52 17.17
C ASN A 17 4.36 -2.63 16.88
N PHE A 18 4.38 -1.38 17.35
CA PHE A 18 3.36 -0.38 17.01
C PHE A 18 3.35 -0.05 15.51
N ILE A 19 4.53 0.05 14.87
CA ILE A 19 4.64 0.18 13.40
C ILE A 19 3.97 -1.01 12.70
N ARG A 20 4.19 -2.26 13.15
CA ARG A 20 3.53 -3.44 12.57
C ARG A 20 2.01 -3.38 12.68
N ILE A 21 1.51 -2.97 13.83
CA ILE A 21 0.06 -2.80 14.05
C ILE A 21 -0.48 -1.70 13.14
N SER A 22 0.23 -0.57 13.01
CA SER A 22 -0.18 0.54 12.13
C SER A 22 -0.22 0.12 10.66
N ILE A 23 0.79 -0.61 10.19
CA ILE A 23 0.81 -1.17 8.83
C ILE A 23 -0.40 -2.09 8.63
N PHE A 24 -0.67 -3.00 9.57
CA PHE A 24 -1.82 -3.89 9.49
C PHE A 24 -3.15 -3.14 9.42
N ILE A 25 -3.37 -2.14 10.28
CA ILE A 25 -4.60 -1.34 10.28
C ILE A 25 -4.81 -0.66 8.93
N VAL A 26 -3.78 -0.01 8.40
CA VAL A 26 -3.85 0.67 7.10
C VAL A 26 -4.15 -0.34 5.99
N MET A 27 -3.42 -1.44 5.93
CA MET A 27 -3.59 -2.45 4.89
C MET A 27 -4.92 -3.21 4.99
N ALA A 28 -5.36 -3.55 6.21
CA ALA A 28 -6.65 -4.19 6.41
C ALA A 28 -7.82 -3.28 6.01
N TRP A 29 -7.72 -1.99 6.33
CA TRP A 29 -8.76 -1.02 5.98
C TRP A 29 -8.79 -0.76 4.48
N ILE A 30 -7.67 -0.30 3.90
CA ILE A 30 -7.60 0.03 2.47
C ILE A 30 -7.81 -1.21 1.59
N GLY A 31 -7.24 -2.35 1.98
CA GLY A 31 -7.44 -3.62 1.27
C GLY A 31 -8.89 -4.10 1.36
N GLY A 32 -9.54 -3.95 2.53
CA GLY A 32 -10.96 -4.27 2.70
C GLY A 32 -11.87 -3.38 1.85
N LEU A 33 -11.57 -2.10 1.73
CA LEU A 33 -12.33 -1.17 0.89
C LEU A 33 -12.28 -1.53 -0.60
N LYS A 34 -11.26 -2.27 -1.08
CA LYS A 34 -11.20 -2.76 -2.47
C LYS A 34 -12.38 -3.69 -2.85
N ALA A 35 -13.09 -4.21 -1.85
CA ALA A 35 -14.33 -4.95 -2.06
C ALA A 35 -15.56 -4.03 -2.30
N VAL A 36 -15.42 -2.72 -2.16
CA VAL A 36 -16.51 -1.76 -2.35
C VAL A 36 -16.36 -1.06 -3.70
N GLN A 37 -17.48 -0.93 -4.43
CA GLN A 37 -17.51 -0.45 -5.81
C GLN A 37 -16.81 0.90 -6.00
N TYR A 38 -17.13 1.92 -5.18
CA TYR A 38 -16.56 3.26 -5.35
C TYR A 38 -15.03 3.27 -5.27
N GLU A 39 -14.48 2.41 -4.42
CA GLU A 39 -13.03 2.30 -4.26
C GLU A 39 -12.39 1.53 -5.42
N ALA A 40 -13.08 0.49 -5.94
CA ALA A 40 -12.66 -0.21 -7.14
C ALA A 40 -12.66 0.72 -8.37
N ASP A 41 -13.69 1.56 -8.52
CA ASP A 41 -13.77 2.57 -9.57
C ASP A 41 -12.65 3.63 -9.41
N GLY A 42 -12.35 4.03 -8.18
CA GLY A 42 -11.33 5.02 -7.85
C GLY A 42 -9.91 4.63 -8.23
N ILE A 43 -9.59 3.32 -8.24
CA ILE A 43 -8.25 2.85 -8.61
C ILE A 43 -8.06 2.62 -10.12
N VAL A 44 -9.13 2.69 -10.92
CA VAL A 44 -9.07 2.43 -12.37
C VAL A 44 -7.97 3.23 -13.07
N PRO A 45 -7.82 4.55 -12.86
CA PRO A 45 -6.75 5.31 -13.50
C PRO A 45 -5.34 4.83 -13.12
N LEU A 46 -5.16 4.43 -11.86
CA LEU A 46 -3.87 3.96 -11.35
C LEU A 46 -3.46 2.64 -11.99
N VAL A 47 -4.41 1.70 -12.08
CA VAL A 47 -4.20 0.38 -12.67
C VAL A 47 -4.03 0.47 -14.18
N ALA A 48 -4.91 1.20 -14.88
CA ALA A 48 -4.90 1.33 -16.32
C ALA A 48 -3.61 1.96 -16.87
N ASN A 49 -3.02 2.91 -16.14
CA ASN A 49 -1.76 3.57 -16.55
C ASN A 49 -0.51 2.85 -16.03
N SER A 50 -0.65 1.80 -15.21
CA SER A 50 0.49 1.09 -14.64
C SER A 50 0.99 -0.02 -15.57
N PRO A 51 2.24 0.00 -16.03
CA PRO A 51 2.81 -1.10 -16.80
C PRO A 51 2.90 -2.40 -16.01
N LEU A 52 2.81 -2.32 -14.66
CA LEU A 52 2.85 -3.47 -13.77
C LEU A 52 1.47 -4.10 -13.52
N MET A 53 0.37 -3.41 -13.89
CA MET A 53 -0.99 -3.86 -13.56
C MET A 53 -2.01 -3.72 -14.69
N SER A 54 -1.75 -2.91 -15.73
CA SER A 54 -2.72 -2.66 -16.80
C SER A 54 -3.20 -3.93 -17.52
N PHE A 55 -2.36 -4.96 -17.57
CA PHE A 55 -2.68 -6.25 -18.18
C PHE A 55 -3.76 -7.05 -17.44
N PHE A 56 -4.19 -6.64 -16.25
CA PHE A 56 -5.34 -7.23 -15.57
C PHE A 56 -6.68 -6.70 -16.11
N TYR A 57 -6.67 -5.59 -16.85
CA TYR A 57 -7.85 -5.04 -17.50
C TYR A 57 -7.90 -5.45 -18.97
N HIS A 58 -9.12 -5.66 -19.49
CA HIS A 58 -9.30 -6.06 -20.88
C HIS A 58 -9.10 -4.86 -21.83
N HIS A 59 -9.55 -3.66 -21.42
CA HIS A 59 -9.51 -2.42 -22.21
C HIS A 59 -8.98 -1.26 -21.37
N PRO A 60 -7.70 -1.32 -20.90
CA PRO A 60 -7.16 -0.27 -20.01
C PRO A 60 -7.09 1.11 -20.69
N GLU A 61 -7.03 1.19 -22.04
CA GLU A 61 -6.95 2.43 -22.80
C GLU A 61 -8.26 3.23 -22.81
N GLU A 62 -9.41 2.56 -22.62
CA GLU A 62 -10.74 3.17 -22.69
C GLU A 62 -11.23 3.75 -21.36
N TYR A 63 -10.48 3.57 -20.28
CA TYR A 63 -10.92 3.91 -18.91
C TYR A 63 -11.42 5.34 -18.76
N LYS A 64 -10.88 6.30 -19.54
CA LYS A 64 -11.26 7.74 -19.45
C LYS A 64 -12.70 8.00 -19.78
N ALA A 65 -13.28 7.23 -20.71
CA ALA A 65 -14.68 7.34 -21.11
C ALA A 65 -15.64 6.73 -20.06
N HIS A 66 -15.16 5.86 -19.19
CA HIS A 66 -15.95 5.09 -18.24
C HIS A 66 -15.62 5.39 -16.76
N LYS A 67 -15.01 6.54 -16.52
CA LYS A 67 -14.62 6.99 -15.19
C LYS A 67 -15.82 7.48 -14.39
N ASN A 68 -15.99 6.96 -13.18
CA ASN A 68 -16.93 7.48 -12.18
C ASN A 68 -16.21 8.43 -11.23
N LYS A 69 -16.89 9.46 -10.75
CA LYS A 69 -16.43 10.22 -9.59
C LYS A 69 -16.65 9.40 -8.33
N GLU A 70 -15.90 9.72 -7.29
CA GLU A 70 -16.04 9.03 -6.00
C GLU A 70 -17.50 9.12 -5.50
N GLY A 71 -18.13 7.96 -5.26
CA GLY A 71 -19.52 7.86 -4.86
C GLY A 71 -20.56 8.05 -5.97
N GLU A 72 -20.15 8.31 -7.22
CA GLU A 72 -21.05 8.44 -8.35
C GLU A 72 -21.50 7.05 -8.85
N VAL A 73 -22.78 6.94 -9.20
CA VAL A 73 -23.38 5.71 -9.73
C VAL A 73 -23.88 5.95 -11.15
N VAL A 74 -23.06 5.54 -12.15
CA VAL A 74 -23.43 5.58 -13.57
C VAL A 74 -23.56 4.12 -14.05
N PRO A 75 -24.80 3.59 -14.29
CA PRO A 75 -25.00 2.18 -14.63
C PRO A 75 -24.18 1.71 -15.83
N ALA A 76 -24.07 2.53 -16.88
CA ALA A 76 -23.29 2.19 -18.07
C ALA A 76 -21.79 2.00 -17.77
N ASN A 77 -21.22 2.86 -16.93
CA ASN A 77 -19.81 2.75 -16.52
C ASN A 77 -19.58 1.53 -15.60
N ILE A 78 -20.55 1.23 -14.73
CA ILE A 78 -20.49 0.05 -13.87
C ILE A 78 -20.50 -1.23 -14.71
N GLU A 79 -21.37 -1.33 -15.71
CA GLU A 79 -21.42 -2.49 -16.59
C GLU A 79 -20.14 -2.65 -17.41
N TRP A 80 -19.60 -1.54 -17.92
CA TRP A 80 -18.30 -1.56 -18.59
C TRP A 80 -17.18 -2.01 -17.65
N ASN A 81 -17.11 -1.48 -16.41
CA ASN A 81 -16.10 -1.89 -15.42
C ASN A 81 -16.21 -3.37 -15.06
N LYS A 82 -17.42 -3.98 -15.03
CA LYS A 82 -17.59 -5.43 -14.87
C LYS A 82 -16.95 -6.19 -16.03
N SER A 83 -17.25 -5.81 -17.27
CA SER A 83 -16.70 -6.46 -18.47
C SER A 83 -15.20 -6.24 -18.62
N ASN A 84 -14.67 -5.12 -18.14
CA ASN A 84 -13.24 -4.79 -18.15
C ASN A 84 -12.42 -5.56 -17.08
N GLY A 85 -13.06 -6.31 -16.21
CA GLY A 85 -12.38 -7.05 -15.12
C GLY A 85 -12.02 -6.21 -13.90
N THR A 86 -12.43 -4.95 -13.85
CA THR A 86 -12.08 -3.98 -12.80
C THR A 86 -12.38 -4.49 -11.39
N TYR A 87 -13.59 -4.99 -11.15
CA TYR A 87 -14.00 -5.44 -9.82
C TYR A 87 -13.32 -6.73 -9.39
N VAL A 88 -13.12 -7.67 -10.33
CA VAL A 88 -12.41 -8.93 -10.05
C VAL A 88 -10.98 -8.63 -9.63
N PHE A 89 -10.31 -7.76 -10.38
CA PHE A 89 -8.95 -7.34 -10.04
C PHE A 89 -8.90 -6.59 -8.70
N SER A 90 -9.87 -5.70 -8.42
CA SER A 90 -9.95 -4.98 -7.15
C SER A 90 -10.07 -5.93 -5.95
N TYR A 91 -10.93 -6.96 -6.03
CA TYR A 91 -11.03 -7.99 -4.99
C TYR A 91 -9.71 -8.75 -4.78
N PHE A 92 -9.07 -9.15 -5.88
CA PHE A 92 -7.76 -9.81 -5.81
C PHE A 92 -6.72 -8.91 -5.14
N LEU A 93 -6.60 -7.67 -5.59
CA LEU A 93 -5.67 -6.69 -5.04
C LEU A 93 -5.94 -6.45 -3.55
N GLY A 94 -7.20 -6.26 -3.17
CA GLY A 94 -7.61 -6.09 -1.77
C GLY A 94 -7.19 -7.28 -0.89
N THR A 95 -7.39 -8.50 -1.39
CA THR A 95 -6.99 -9.73 -0.69
C THR A 95 -5.47 -9.78 -0.49
N VAL A 96 -4.69 -9.42 -1.50
CA VAL A 96 -3.22 -9.36 -1.41
C VAL A 96 -2.78 -8.33 -0.38
N ILE A 97 -3.37 -7.13 -0.40
CA ILE A 97 -3.06 -6.05 0.56
C ILE A 97 -3.32 -6.52 2.00
N VAL A 98 -4.50 -7.09 2.28
CA VAL A 98 -4.86 -7.60 3.60
C VAL A 98 -3.91 -8.70 4.04
N ALA A 99 -3.57 -9.63 3.15
CA ALA A 99 -2.64 -10.72 3.45
C ALA A 99 -1.25 -10.20 3.85
N ILE A 100 -0.72 -9.19 3.14
CA ILE A 100 0.56 -8.54 3.49
C ILE A 100 0.48 -7.90 4.87
N GLY A 101 -0.62 -7.20 5.17
CA GLY A 101 -0.86 -6.62 6.49
C GLY A 101 -0.84 -7.67 7.60
N ILE A 102 -1.52 -8.80 7.40
CA ILE A 102 -1.54 -9.93 8.33
C ILE A 102 -0.13 -10.51 8.55
N LEU A 103 0.62 -10.75 7.47
CA LEU A 103 2.00 -11.26 7.57
C LEU A 103 2.90 -10.30 8.38
N THR A 104 2.72 -9.00 8.17
CA THR A 104 3.47 -7.98 8.92
C THR A 104 3.12 -7.99 10.40
N LEU A 105 1.84 -8.11 10.75
CA LEU A 105 1.36 -8.20 12.12
C LEU A 105 1.86 -9.47 12.81
N LEU A 106 1.77 -10.62 12.13
CA LEU A 106 2.25 -11.91 12.63
C LEU A 106 3.76 -11.90 12.95
N GLY A 107 4.52 -10.97 12.36
CA GLY A 107 5.92 -10.74 12.68
C GLY A 107 6.20 -10.36 14.14
N ILE A 108 5.18 -9.97 14.91
CA ILE A 108 5.30 -9.77 16.37
C ILE A 108 5.68 -11.07 17.05
N TRP A 109 5.03 -12.16 16.70
CA TRP A 109 5.23 -13.49 17.32
C TRP A 109 6.15 -14.39 16.50
N PHE A 110 6.07 -14.29 15.16
CA PHE A 110 6.79 -15.15 14.22
C PHE A 110 7.76 -14.33 13.36
N PRO A 111 9.01 -14.09 13.80
CA PRO A 111 9.96 -13.23 13.07
C PRO A 111 10.22 -13.68 11.63
N LYS A 112 10.22 -15.00 11.35
CA LYS A 112 10.40 -15.50 9.97
C LYS A 112 9.29 -15.02 9.03
N ILE A 113 8.05 -14.99 9.49
CA ILE A 113 6.90 -14.46 8.73
C ILE A 113 7.03 -12.95 8.61
N GLY A 114 7.46 -12.27 9.68
CA GLY A 114 7.62 -10.81 9.71
C GLY A 114 8.64 -10.27 8.71
N ILE A 115 9.67 -11.03 8.34
CA ILE A 115 10.58 -10.63 7.26
C ILE A 115 9.80 -10.47 5.96
N TRP A 116 9.03 -11.49 5.58
CA TRP A 116 8.25 -11.45 4.34
C TRP A 116 7.17 -10.36 4.38
N GLY A 117 6.46 -10.22 5.50
CA GLY A 117 5.50 -9.13 5.68
C GLY A 117 6.13 -7.75 5.43
N GLY A 118 7.30 -7.48 6.03
CA GLY A 118 8.00 -6.21 5.84
C GLY A 118 8.53 -6.01 4.42
N LEU A 119 9.14 -7.03 3.80
CA LEU A 119 9.63 -6.95 2.41
C LEU A 119 8.49 -6.79 1.40
N LEU A 120 7.36 -7.46 1.59
CA LEU A 120 6.19 -7.31 0.73
C LEU A 120 5.55 -5.94 0.92
N THR A 121 5.51 -5.39 2.15
CA THR A 121 5.09 -4.01 2.40
C THR A 121 5.97 -3.02 1.63
N PHE A 122 7.29 -3.19 1.71
CA PHE A 122 8.26 -2.38 0.94
C PHE A 122 8.01 -2.49 -0.57
N GLY A 123 7.90 -3.71 -1.10
CA GLY A 123 7.68 -3.94 -2.54
C GLY A 123 6.36 -3.35 -3.03
N MET A 124 5.27 -3.52 -2.27
CA MET A 124 3.98 -2.92 -2.59
C MET A 124 4.06 -1.39 -2.63
N SER A 125 4.75 -0.78 -1.66
CA SER A 125 4.94 0.67 -1.64
C SER A 125 5.75 1.17 -2.85
N LEU A 126 6.71 0.40 -3.36
CA LEU A 126 7.40 0.74 -4.61
C LEU A 126 6.43 0.74 -5.81
N VAL A 127 5.54 -0.26 -5.86
CA VAL A 127 4.53 -0.32 -6.92
C VAL A 127 3.57 0.86 -6.85
N THR A 128 3.06 1.21 -5.66
CA THR A 128 2.16 2.36 -5.51
C THR A 128 2.86 3.69 -5.79
N LEU A 129 4.11 3.87 -5.34
CA LEU A 129 4.90 5.06 -5.64
C LEU A 129 5.20 5.21 -7.15
N SER A 130 5.24 4.12 -7.92
CA SER A 130 5.40 4.19 -9.37
C SER A 130 4.26 4.92 -10.06
N PHE A 131 3.07 5.00 -9.46
CA PHE A 131 1.93 5.77 -9.98
C PHE A 131 2.23 7.27 -10.10
N LEU A 132 3.13 7.82 -9.28
CA LEU A 132 3.58 9.21 -9.43
C LEU A 132 4.27 9.47 -10.78
N ILE A 133 4.76 8.43 -11.44
CA ILE A 133 5.41 8.53 -12.74
C ILE A 133 4.46 8.12 -13.86
N THR A 134 3.62 7.11 -13.64
CA THR A 134 2.83 6.47 -14.70
C THR A 134 1.43 7.04 -14.86
N THR A 135 0.87 7.70 -13.82
CA THR A 135 -0.54 8.08 -13.79
C THR A 135 -0.72 9.59 -13.77
N PRO A 136 -1.22 10.21 -14.85
CA PRO A 136 -1.43 11.67 -14.88
C PRO A 136 -2.39 12.19 -13.81
N GLU A 137 -3.38 11.40 -13.40
CA GLU A 137 -4.42 11.76 -12.43
C GLU A 137 -3.88 11.94 -11.00
N VAL A 138 -2.64 11.57 -10.72
CA VAL A 138 -2.00 11.89 -9.43
C VAL A 138 -1.64 13.37 -9.31
N TYR A 139 -1.68 14.11 -10.41
CA TYR A 139 -1.46 15.55 -10.45
C TYR A 139 -2.76 16.31 -10.65
N VAL A 140 -2.76 17.59 -10.27
CA VAL A 140 -3.88 18.49 -10.51
C VAL A 140 -4.10 18.62 -12.01
N PRO A 141 -5.32 18.36 -12.52
CA PRO A 141 -5.60 18.47 -13.96
C PRO A 141 -5.58 19.93 -14.42
N ASP A 142 -5.27 20.14 -15.70
CA ASP A 142 -5.44 21.44 -16.36
C ASP A 142 -6.92 21.71 -16.63
N LEU A 143 -7.53 22.53 -15.78
CA LEU A 143 -8.92 23.00 -15.90
C LEU A 143 -8.99 24.53 -15.99
N GLY A 144 -7.91 25.17 -16.49
CA GLY A 144 -7.81 26.63 -16.65
C GLY A 144 -7.15 27.34 -15.45
N GLY A 145 -6.75 26.63 -14.41
CA GLY A 145 -5.96 27.18 -13.30
C GLY A 145 -4.47 27.23 -13.62
N ALA A 146 -3.75 28.21 -13.07
CA ALA A 146 -2.29 28.36 -13.27
C ALA A 146 -1.47 27.24 -12.57
N GLN A 147 -2.06 26.51 -11.63
CA GLN A 147 -1.38 25.49 -10.81
C GLN A 147 -1.89 24.11 -11.17
N HIS A 148 -1.31 23.47 -12.17
CA HIS A 148 -1.65 22.13 -12.65
C HIS A 148 -0.39 21.33 -13.01
N GLY A 149 -0.51 20.02 -13.12
CA GLY A 149 0.62 19.14 -13.41
C GLY A 149 1.64 19.05 -12.28
N PHE A 150 2.83 18.53 -12.58
CA PHE A 150 3.93 18.46 -11.59
C PHE A 150 4.40 19.87 -11.21
N PRO A 151 4.63 20.18 -9.91
CA PRO A 151 4.62 19.28 -8.76
C PRO A 151 3.29 19.27 -7.97
N TYR A 152 2.19 19.77 -8.50
CA TYR A 152 0.92 19.94 -7.81
C TYR A 152 0.15 18.62 -7.74
N LEU A 153 0.15 17.98 -6.57
CA LEU A 153 -0.49 16.68 -6.36
C LEU A 153 -2.02 16.83 -6.19
N SER A 154 -2.78 15.99 -6.90
CA SER A 154 -4.22 15.79 -6.69
C SER A 154 -4.51 15.11 -5.34
N GLY A 155 -5.79 14.89 -5.02
CA GLY A 155 -6.18 14.08 -3.85
C GLY A 155 -5.56 12.69 -3.88
N GLY A 156 -5.62 12.00 -5.02
CA GLY A 156 -5.00 10.68 -5.22
C GLY A 156 -3.48 10.73 -5.11
N GLY A 157 -2.83 11.72 -5.71
CA GLY A 157 -1.38 11.87 -5.62
C GLY A 157 -0.88 12.11 -4.20
N ARG A 158 -1.64 12.87 -3.39
CA ARG A 158 -1.34 13.07 -1.96
C ARG A 158 -1.50 11.80 -1.12
N LEU A 159 -2.36 10.88 -1.54
CA LEU A 159 -2.43 9.56 -0.91
C LEU A 159 -1.22 8.71 -1.29
N VAL A 160 -0.89 8.64 -2.57
CA VAL A 160 0.22 7.84 -3.10
C VAL A 160 1.57 8.26 -2.51
N ILE A 161 1.89 9.55 -2.42
CA ILE A 161 3.19 10.01 -1.90
C ILE A 161 3.43 9.56 -0.44
N LYS A 162 2.38 9.35 0.35
CA LYS A 162 2.50 8.88 1.73
C LYS A 162 3.04 7.45 1.85
N ASP A 163 2.99 6.68 0.78
CA ASP A 163 3.52 5.31 0.76
C ASP A 163 5.05 5.26 0.91
N ILE A 164 5.75 6.39 0.78
CA ILE A 164 7.16 6.48 1.16
C ILE A 164 7.38 6.16 2.65
N ILE A 165 6.41 6.49 3.51
CA ILE A 165 6.45 6.16 4.94
C ILE A 165 6.24 4.66 5.14
N MET A 166 5.29 4.06 4.40
CA MET A 166 5.03 2.62 4.43
C MET A 166 6.24 1.83 3.93
N MET A 167 6.90 2.33 2.88
CA MET A 167 8.14 1.77 2.33
C MET A 167 9.25 1.69 3.38
N ALA A 168 9.52 2.80 4.07
CA ALA A 168 10.52 2.85 5.14
C ALA A 168 10.14 1.96 6.32
N ALA A 169 8.87 1.97 6.74
CA ALA A 169 8.33 1.15 7.81
C ALA A 169 8.46 -0.36 7.50
N GLY A 170 8.21 -0.77 6.25
CA GLY A 170 8.40 -2.14 5.78
C GLY A 170 9.84 -2.64 5.98
N LEU A 171 10.84 -1.83 5.61
CA LEU A 171 12.24 -2.16 5.83
C LEU A 171 12.61 -2.24 7.33
N ILE A 172 12.09 -1.32 8.14
CA ILE A 172 12.34 -1.32 9.59
C ILE A 172 11.83 -2.62 10.23
N VAL A 173 10.60 -3.04 9.92
CA VAL A 173 10.02 -4.27 10.51
C VAL A 173 10.68 -5.54 9.98
N ALA A 174 11.12 -5.56 8.71
CA ALA A 174 11.89 -6.68 8.15
C ALA A 174 13.27 -6.80 8.82
N SER A 175 13.97 -5.68 8.99
CA SER A 175 15.27 -5.62 9.65
C SER A 175 15.20 -6.08 11.11
N ASP A 176 14.19 -5.62 11.88
CA ASP A 176 13.99 -6.06 13.25
C ASP A 176 13.70 -7.56 13.32
N ALA A 177 12.88 -8.10 12.44
CA ALA A 177 12.58 -9.50 12.36
C ALA A 177 13.84 -10.34 12.08
N ALA A 178 14.71 -9.90 11.16
CA ALA A 178 15.99 -10.53 10.88
C ALA A 178 16.93 -10.51 12.10
N ARG A 179 17.05 -9.36 12.78
CA ARG A 179 17.84 -9.23 14.02
C ARG A 179 17.38 -10.22 15.10
N ARG A 180 16.08 -10.37 15.31
CA ARG A 180 15.52 -11.30 16.31
C ARG A 180 15.85 -12.76 16.00
N ILE A 181 15.88 -13.16 14.72
CA ILE A 181 16.29 -14.50 14.30
C ILE A 181 17.77 -14.74 14.59
N LEU A 182 18.64 -13.80 14.19
CA LEU A 182 20.08 -13.92 14.41
C LEU A 182 20.43 -13.96 15.89
N ALA A 183 19.80 -13.14 16.72
CA ALA A 183 20.01 -13.13 18.15
C ALA A 183 19.60 -14.45 18.83
N LYS A 184 18.56 -15.14 18.31
CA LYS A 184 18.15 -16.45 18.79
C LYS A 184 19.16 -17.53 18.42
N ASN A 185 19.67 -17.52 17.19
CA ASN A 185 20.64 -18.51 16.71
C ASN A 185 21.97 -18.41 17.49
N ASN A 186 22.47 -17.19 17.73
CA ASN A 186 23.71 -17.00 18.50
C ASN A 186 23.62 -17.52 19.95
N ARG A 187 22.43 -17.44 20.57
CA ARG A 187 22.22 -18.01 21.91
C ARG A 187 22.28 -19.54 21.94
N VAL A 188 21.81 -20.18 20.88
CA VAL A 188 21.85 -21.65 20.75
C VAL A 188 23.28 -22.14 20.54
N THR A 189 24.10 -21.43 19.77
CA THR A 189 25.50 -21.80 19.49
C THR A 189 26.41 -21.69 20.71
N ILE A 190 26.07 -20.85 21.72
CA ILE A 190 26.89 -20.68 22.96
C ILE A 190 26.56 -21.75 24.01
N GLN A 191 25.44 -22.46 23.87
CA GLN A 191 24.98 -23.47 24.82
C GLN A 191 25.37 -24.93 24.43
N VAL A 192 26.06 -25.11 23.32
CA VAL A 192 26.63 -26.36 22.82
C VAL A 192 28.14 -26.33 22.97
#